data_89643eecefea6e730f0cd073e1aacfcd
#
_entry.id   89643eecefea6e730f0cd073e1aacfcd
#
_cell.length_a   1.000
_cell.length_b   1.000
_cell.length_c   1.000
_cell.angle_alpha   90.00
_cell.angle_beta   90.00
_cell.angle_gamma   90.00
#
_symmetry.space_group_name_H-M   'P 1'
#
loop_
_entity.id
_entity.type
_entity.pdbx_description
1 polymer ?
#
loop_
_entity_poly.entity_id
_entity_poly.type
_entity_poly.pdbx_seq_one_letter_code
_entity_poly.pdbx_strand_id
1 'polypeptide(L)'
;MDKLQQEIEQVFRDAESIWDSQEYGNLKTLWDEKDPYPFYLAEEQANWKIGWHALKTYWEPIPGKRMIEAIRMRFYDIKIKELSQDLVFVGGWVRHDMKIRGPMKAWGGDARMSAVLRKKEAGWKFVAYTESHRTPLTYMMDLYKKQPSIPIVRTIVQRFMTRLYEKNVHPEFAAFHKNIMETEKTEYKVNFWTKLSFIGPKIINSFAKITGKKTIPKSYIPGLIPCLNGRGFMEKDLNGISTRFVDESAKMEGISLDVGCAYGIATLAALKGGSEVVACDMDQAHLNILLKETPENDKPRLTTKKGTLPGVDFKNQSFVAIHCSRCLHFLVPEELKLTLEKMYNWLQPGGKIYLITDTCFSGPWKKYLPEFDKRKSEGDPFPGFIEDALQCLPVSKLPKGMTPHMNCLDPDTLARECKLVGFEIIEADFLGPARSEAKYAKDHAGIIAIKN
;
A
#
# COMPACT_ATOMS: atom_id res chain seq x y z
N MET A 1 20.91 -15.44 44.52
CA MET A 1 19.82 -14.97 43.63
C MET A 1 18.61 -15.87 43.88
N ASP A 2 17.43 -15.30 44.00
CA ASP A 2 16.19 -16.04 44.16
C ASP A 2 15.98 -16.94 42.90
N LYS A 3 15.51 -18.16 43.13
CA LYS A 3 15.25 -19.12 42.04
C LYS A 3 14.31 -18.55 40.99
N LEU A 4 13.29 -17.79 41.40
CA LEU A 4 12.35 -17.12 40.53
C LEU A 4 13.07 -16.09 39.61
N GLN A 5 13.97 -15.30 40.20
CA GLN A 5 14.77 -14.31 39.43
C GLN A 5 15.57 -15.01 38.33
N GLN A 6 16.21 -16.14 38.65
CA GLN A 6 16.99 -16.90 37.65
C GLN A 6 16.13 -17.49 36.53
N GLU A 7 14.96 -18.06 36.90
CA GLU A 7 14.01 -18.62 35.94
C GLU A 7 13.49 -17.54 34.96
N ILE A 8 13.13 -16.37 35.46
CA ILE A 8 12.63 -15.27 34.65
C ILE A 8 13.73 -14.67 33.76
N GLU A 9 14.92 -14.40 34.33
CA GLU A 9 16.05 -13.90 33.54
C GLU A 9 16.45 -14.85 32.40
N GLN A 10 16.27 -16.18 32.62
CA GLN A 10 16.55 -17.16 31.56
C GLN A 10 15.62 -16.95 30.34
N VAL A 11 14.32 -16.67 30.56
CA VAL A 11 13.38 -16.40 29.45
C VAL A 11 13.83 -15.19 28.65
N PHE A 12 14.37 -14.15 29.28
CA PHE A 12 14.88 -12.98 28.56
C PHE A 12 16.19 -13.29 27.82
N ARG A 13 17.09 -14.11 28.39
CA ARG A 13 18.29 -14.59 27.67
C ARG A 13 17.93 -15.45 26.46
N ASP A 14 16.90 -16.28 26.56
CA ASP A 14 16.41 -17.06 25.43
C ASP A 14 15.84 -16.14 24.34
N ALA A 15 15.12 -15.08 24.74
CA ALA A 15 14.66 -14.05 23.80
C ALA A 15 15.84 -13.32 23.11
N GLU A 16 16.90 -12.94 23.86
CA GLU A 16 18.11 -12.35 23.30
C GLU A 16 18.75 -13.27 22.25
N SER A 17 18.85 -14.57 22.56
CA SER A 17 19.41 -15.56 21.63
C SER A 17 18.60 -15.67 20.33
N ILE A 18 17.26 -15.62 20.43
CA ILE A 18 16.39 -15.62 19.24
C ILE A 18 16.56 -14.31 18.44
N TRP A 19 16.63 -13.16 19.10
CA TRP A 19 16.91 -11.90 18.42
C TRP A 19 18.27 -11.91 17.73
N ASP A 20 19.31 -12.48 18.35
CA ASP A 20 20.64 -12.59 17.76
C ASP A 20 20.68 -13.52 16.53
N SER A 21 19.87 -14.56 16.51
CA SER A 21 19.73 -15.44 15.35
C SER A 21 19.05 -14.80 14.15
N GLN A 22 18.36 -13.67 14.34
CA GLN A 22 17.52 -13.00 13.35
C GLN A 22 16.33 -13.83 12.86
N GLU A 23 16.01 -14.94 13.52
CA GLU A 23 14.88 -15.83 13.25
C GLU A 23 13.70 -15.49 14.18
N TYR A 24 13.14 -14.31 14.03
CA TYR A 24 12.14 -13.75 14.97
C TYR A 24 10.85 -14.56 15.07
N GLY A 25 10.51 -15.37 14.06
CA GLY A 25 9.39 -16.31 14.15
C GLY A 25 9.51 -17.30 15.30
N ASN A 26 10.74 -17.56 15.80
CA ASN A 26 10.97 -18.42 16.95
C ASN A 26 10.59 -17.77 18.29
N LEU A 27 10.39 -16.45 18.35
CA LEU A 27 9.88 -15.77 19.56
C LEU A 27 8.57 -16.37 20.06
N LYS A 28 7.73 -16.92 19.17
CA LYS A 28 6.49 -17.61 19.54
C LYS A 28 6.70 -18.71 20.60
N THR A 29 7.85 -19.37 20.60
CA THR A 29 8.15 -20.47 21.54
C THR A 29 8.27 -19.99 23.00
N LEU A 30 8.50 -18.70 23.22
CA LEU A 30 8.60 -18.08 24.53
C LEU A 30 7.23 -17.56 25.05
N TRP A 31 6.17 -17.66 24.24
CA TRP A 31 4.84 -17.19 24.58
C TRP A 31 3.90 -18.32 24.95
N ASP A 32 2.88 -18.01 25.77
CA ASP A 32 1.81 -18.96 26.13
C ASP A 32 0.89 -19.21 24.93
N GLU A 33 1.12 -20.31 24.21
CA GLU A 33 0.34 -20.65 23.00
C GLU A 33 -1.17 -20.82 23.27
N LYS A 34 -1.56 -21.08 24.52
CA LYS A 34 -2.96 -21.22 24.93
C LYS A 34 -3.61 -19.88 25.30
N ASP A 35 -2.84 -18.78 25.38
CA ASP A 35 -3.42 -17.46 25.56
C ASP A 35 -4.08 -16.99 24.26
N PRO A 36 -5.41 -16.76 24.22
CA PRO A 36 -6.11 -16.36 23.02
C PRO A 36 -5.78 -14.92 22.58
N TYR A 37 -5.31 -14.08 23.50
CA TYR A 37 -5.09 -12.65 23.29
C TYR A 37 -3.72 -12.19 23.78
N PRO A 38 -2.60 -12.74 23.27
CA PRO A 38 -1.29 -12.23 23.64
C PRO A 38 -1.14 -10.77 23.17
N PHE A 39 -0.55 -9.93 24.02
CA PHE A 39 -0.34 -8.50 23.80
C PHE A 39 1.12 -8.19 23.54
N TYR A 40 1.44 -7.56 22.42
CA TYR A 40 2.79 -7.11 22.11
C TYR A 40 2.80 -5.66 21.62
N LEU A 41 3.70 -4.84 22.18
CA LEU A 41 3.95 -3.48 21.72
C LEU A 41 5.44 -3.19 21.77
N ALA A 42 6.09 -3.14 20.61
CA ALA A 42 7.44 -2.60 20.50
C ALA A 42 7.40 -1.07 20.39
N GLU A 43 8.51 -0.43 20.71
CA GLU A 43 8.58 1.03 20.80
C GLU A 43 8.27 1.77 19.47
N GLU A 44 8.54 1.15 18.32
CA GLU A 44 8.24 1.72 17.01
C GLU A 44 6.79 1.52 16.56
N GLN A 45 5.99 0.77 17.32
CA GLN A 45 4.61 0.45 16.97
C GLN A 45 3.65 1.56 17.38
N ALA A 46 2.81 2.01 16.47
CA ALA A 46 1.74 2.96 16.77
C ALA A 46 0.55 2.32 17.51
N ASN A 47 0.35 1.00 17.32
CA ASN A 47 -0.76 0.26 17.87
C ASN A 47 -0.31 -1.11 18.39
N TRP A 48 -1.02 -1.61 19.39
CA TRP A 48 -0.84 -2.94 19.92
C TRP A 48 -0.97 -4.03 18.86
N LYS A 49 -0.12 -5.06 18.95
CA LYS A 49 -0.30 -6.33 18.25
C LYS A 49 -1.03 -7.26 19.20
N ILE A 50 -2.29 -7.55 18.93
CA ILE A 50 -3.14 -8.37 19.77
C ILE A 50 -3.51 -9.65 19.04
N GLY A 51 -3.33 -10.78 19.72
CA GLY A 51 -3.62 -12.10 19.20
C GLY A 51 -2.54 -12.65 18.26
N TRP A 52 -2.57 -13.97 18.11
CA TRP A 52 -1.54 -14.74 17.42
C TRP A 52 -1.34 -14.36 15.94
N HIS A 53 -2.40 -14.01 15.24
CA HIS A 53 -2.27 -13.60 13.85
C HIS A 53 -1.43 -12.33 13.71
N ALA A 54 -1.70 -11.32 14.56
CA ALA A 54 -0.98 -10.06 14.53
C ALA A 54 0.50 -10.22 14.93
N LEU A 55 0.78 -11.07 15.94
CA LEU A 55 2.13 -11.37 16.41
C LEU A 55 2.94 -12.11 15.34
N LYS A 56 2.39 -13.17 14.76
CA LYS A 56 3.05 -13.94 13.69
C LYS A 56 3.37 -13.07 12.49
N THR A 57 2.42 -12.25 12.04
CA THR A 57 2.65 -11.34 10.91
C THR A 57 3.76 -10.32 11.19
N TYR A 58 3.92 -9.91 12.45
CA TYR A 58 4.97 -8.98 12.86
C TYR A 58 6.34 -9.65 12.95
N TRP A 59 6.43 -10.84 13.54
CA TRP A 59 7.69 -11.56 13.73
C TRP A 59 8.15 -12.34 12.49
N GLU A 60 7.22 -12.76 11.62
CA GLU A 60 7.51 -13.50 10.40
C GLU A 60 7.24 -12.60 9.16
N PRO A 61 8.02 -11.54 8.94
CA PRO A 61 7.84 -10.70 7.78
C PRO A 61 8.11 -11.50 6.49
N ILE A 62 7.35 -11.18 5.45
CA ILE A 62 7.50 -11.83 4.14
C ILE A 62 8.96 -11.75 3.68
N PRO A 63 9.59 -12.87 3.29
CA PRO A 63 10.96 -12.87 2.78
C PRO A 63 11.15 -11.81 1.69
N GLY A 64 12.28 -11.08 1.75
CA GLY A 64 12.58 -9.97 0.83
C GLY A 64 11.91 -8.62 1.16
N LYS A 65 10.94 -8.57 2.09
CA LYS A 65 10.31 -7.32 2.56
C LYS A 65 10.81 -6.85 3.93
N ARG A 66 11.81 -7.50 4.48
CA ARG A 66 12.39 -7.17 5.78
C ARG A 66 13.00 -5.78 5.74
N MET A 67 12.48 -4.87 6.57
CA MET A 67 13.01 -3.49 6.70
C MET A 67 14.25 -3.43 7.59
N ILE A 68 14.36 -4.32 8.56
CA ILE A 68 15.47 -4.40 9.51
C ILE A 68 16.51 -5.36 8.93
N GLU A 69 17.74 -4.87 8.71
CA GLU A 69 18.87 -5.69 8.27
C GLU A 69 19.43 -6.53 9.42
N ALA A 70 19.53 -5.93 10.60
CA ALA A 70 19.94 -6.59 11.83
C ALA A 70 19.40 -5.86 13.05
N ILE A 71 19.04 -6.61 14.08
CA ILE A 71 18.66 -6.09 15.39
C ILE A 71 19.29 -6.97 16.46
N ARG A 72 19.77 -6.34 17.52
CA ARG A 72 20.29 -6.97 18.72
C ARG A 72 19.58 -6.39 19.92
N MET A 73 19.07 -7.22 20.79
CA MET A 73 18.39 -6.78 22.02
C MET A 73 19.13 -7.31 23.22
N ARG A 74 19.18 -6.52 24.29
CA ARG A 74 19.76 -6.92 25.58
C ARG A 74 18.89 -6.40 26.71
N PHE A 75 18.46 -7.31 27.57
CA PHE A 75 17.62 -7.02 28.70
C PHE A 75 18.46 -6.89 29.97
N TYR A 76 18.18 -5.88 30.77
CA TYR A 76 18.94 -5.63 32.00
C TYR A 76 18.09 -4.94 33.07
N ASP A 77 18.59 -4.96 34.34
CA ASP A 77 17.92 -4.41 35.52
C ASP A 77 16.47 -4.94 35.68
N ILE A 78 16.32 -6.26 35.51
CA ILE A 78 15.04 -6.95 35.58
C ILE A 78 14.54 -6.98 37.03
N LYS A 79 13.33 -6.45 37.23
CA LYS A 79 12.62 -6.43 38.52
C LYS A 79 11.34 -7.24 38.38
N ILE A 80 11.06 -8.10 39.34
CA ILE A 80 9.92 -9.01 39.32
C ILE A 80 8.96 -8.63 40.43
N LYS A 81 7.67 -8.62 40.11
CA LYS A 81 6.57 -8.53 41.07
C LYS A 81 5.67 -9.73 40.85
N GLU A 82 5.62 -10.59 41.87
CA GLU A 82 4.66 -11.69 41.88
C GLU A 82 3.22 -11.15 41.97
N LEU A 83 2.35 -11.61 41.08
CA LEU A 83 0.93 -11.28 41.07
C LEU A 83 0.10 -12.45 41.62
N SER A 84 0.53 -13.70 41.35
CA SER A 84 0.00 -14.94 41.91
C SER A 84 1.10 -16.02 41.87
N GLN A 85 0.77 -17.26 42.26
CA GLN A 85 1.74 -18.39 42.25
C GLN A 85 2.21 -18.73 40.82
N ASP A 86 1.43 -18.38 39.79
CA ASP A 86 1.65 -18.70 38.38
C ASP A 86 1.76 -17.47 37.48
N LEU A 87 1.72 -16.27 38.05
CA LEU A 87 1.73 -15.03 37.27
C LEU A 87 2.68 -13.99 37.86
N VAL A 88 3.55 -13.42 37.04
CA VAL A 88 4.45 -12.35 37.45
C VAL A 88 4.36 -11.16 36.48
N PHE A 89 4.52 -9.97 37.02
CA PHE A 89 4.83 -8.75 36.31
C PHE A 89 6.33 -8.50 36.38
N VAL A 90 6.91 -8.18 35.23
CA VAL A 90 8.34 -7.89 35.10
C VAL A 90 8.50 -6.48 34.54
N GLY A 91 9.34 -5.68 35.18
CA GLY A 91 9.79 -4.39 34.68
C GLY A 91 11.31 -4.40 34.54
N GLY A 92 11.81 -3.65 33.55
CA GLY A 92 13.25 -3.58 33.31
C GLY A 92 13.60 -2.66 32.15
N TRP A 93 14.79 -2.83 31.68
CA TRP A 93 15.32 -2.10 30.53
C TRP A 93 15.64 -3.06 29.40
N VAL A 94 15.45 -2.59 28.17
CA VAL A 94 15.91 -3.26 26.96
C VAL A 94 16.74 -2.29 26.15
N ARG A 95 17.93 -2.70 25.76
CA ARG A 95 18.75 -2.01 24.79
C ARG A 95 18.52 -2.60 23.43
N HIS A 96 18.21 -1.74 22.47
CA HIS A 96 18.16 -2.08 21.07
C HIS A 96 19.36 -1.49 20.35
N ASP A 97 20.04 -2.30 19.55
CA ASP A 97 20.94 -1.84 18.51
C ASP A 97 20.44 -2.38 17.20
N MET A 98 20.15 -1.52 16.21
CA MET A 98 19.55 -1.94 14.95
C MET A 98 20.10 -1.23 13.74
N LYS A 99 19.99 -1.92 12.61
CA LYS A 99 20.28 -1.38 11.29
C LYS A 99 19.06 -1.57 10.38
N ILE A 100 18.51 -0.47 9.91
CA ILE A 100 17.43 -0.48 8.91
C ILE A 100 18.04 -0.48 7.52
N ARG A 101 17.41 -1.21 6.61
CA ARG A 101 17.80 -1.27 5.20
C ARG A 101 17.84 0.13 4.58
N GLY A 102 18.95 0.44 3.92
CA GLY A 102 19.15 1.73 3.25
C GLY A 102 20.37 2.51 3.73
N PRO A 103 20.46 3.81 3.41
CA PRO A 103 21.67 4.62 3.66
C PRO A 103 21.83 5.06 5.12
N MET A 104 20.89 4.74 6.01
CA MET A 104 21.00 5.09 7.42
C MET A 104 22.04 4.20 8.09
N LYS A 105 22.86 4.77 8.96
CA LYS A 105 23.78 4.00 9.80
C LYS A 105 23.00 3.26 10.89
N ALA A 106 23.64 2.26 11.49
CA ALA A 106 23.10 1.60 12.68
C ALA A 106 22.91 2.62 13.82
N TRP A 107 21.90 2.41 14.64
CA TRP A 107 21.66 3.20 15.85
C TRP A 107 21.25 2.27 17.00
N GLY A 108 21.35 2.79 18.21
CA GLY A 108 20.93 2.07 19.39
C GLY A 108 20.40 3.01 20.48
N GLY A 109 19.65 2.45 21.40
CA GLY A 109 19.07 3.18 22.51
C GLY A 109 18.49 2.25 23.56
N ASP A 110 18.12 2.81 24.69
CA ASP A 110 17.53 2.09 25.79
C ASP A 110 16.05 2.47 25.92
N ALA A 111 15.18 1.46 25.99
CA ALA A 111 13.77 1.61 26.28
C ALA A 111 13.42 0.94 27.63
N ARG A 112 12.39 1.43 28.29
CA ARG A 112 11.80 0.72 29.40
C ARG A 112 10.95 -0.41 28.86
N MET A 113 11.04 -1.59 29.46
CA MET A 113 10.15 -2.68 29.10
C MET A 113 9.30 -3.11 30.29
N SER A 114 8.14 -3.64 30.02
CA SER A 114 7.34 -4.39 30.96
C SER A 114 6.73 -5.62 30.30
N ALA A 115 6.62 -6.69 31.07
CA ALA A 115 6.08 -7.96 30.63
C ALA A 115 5.23 -8.61 31.69
N VAL A 116 4.28 -9.43 31.26
CA VAL A 116 3.56 -10.37 32.12
C VAL A 116 3.90 -11.78 31.66
N LEU A 117 4.36 -12.61 32.59
CA LEU A 117 4.68 -14.00 32.32
C LEU A 117 3.81 -14.92 33.18
N ARG A 118 3.40 -16.04 32.58
CA ARG A 118 2.63 -17.11 33.20
C ARG A 118 3.46 -18.37 33.31
N LYS A 119 3.41 -19.02 34.46
CA LYS A 119 4.09 -20.29 34.74
C LYS A 119 3.33 -21.43 34.05
N LYS A 120 4.02 -22.26 33.30
CA LYS A 120 3.56 -23.46 32.62
C LYS A 120 4.42 -24.65 33.03
N GLU A 121 4.04 -25.85 32.63
CA GLU A 121 4.87 -27.07 32.86
C GLU A 121 6.27 -26.92 32.21
N ALA A 122 6.36 -26.29 31.05
CA ALA A 122 7.61 -26.04 30.33
C ALA A 122 8.35 -24.77 30.74
N GLY A 123 8.02 -24.15 31.88
CA GLY A 123 8.63 -22.92 32.37
C GLY A 123 7.76 -21.67 32.19
N TRP A 124 8.35 -20.52 32.39
CA TRP A 124 7.64 -19.24 32.26
C TRP A 124 7.46 -18.82 30.82
N LYS A 125 6.26 -18.30 30.47
CA LYS A 125 5.87 -17.89 29.10
C LYS A 125 5.28 -16.50 29.13
N PHE A 126 5.63 -15.66 28.15
CA PHE A 126 5.02 -14.35 27.96
C PHE A 126 3.51 -14.47 27.66
N VAL A 127 2.73 -13.57 28.23
CA VAL A 127 1.33 -13.31 27.87
C VAL A 127 1.14 -11.85 27.42
N ALA A 128 2.01 -10.95 27.90
CA ALA A 128 2.07 -9.57 27.46
C ALA A 128 3.50 -9.05 27.49
N TYR A 129 3.85 -8.19 26.53
CA TYR A 129 5.13 -7.49 26.47
C TYR A 129 4.96 -6.10 25.90
N THR A 130 5.57 -5.10 26.53
CA THR A 130 5.52 -3.72 26.07
C THR A 130 6.84 -3.00 26.25
N GLU A 131 7.11 -2.09 25.35
CA GLU A 131 8.24 -1.17 25.41
C GLU A 131 7.76 0.29 25.45
N SER A 132 8.53 1.14 26.08
CA SER A 132 8.30 2.58 26.11
C SER A 132 9.59 3.36 26.10
N HIS A 133 9.66 4.38 25.26
CA HIS A 133 10.84 5.23 25.17
C HIS A 133 11.19 5.94 26.49
N ARG A 134 12.48 6.12 26.70
CA ARG A 134 13.03 6.92 27.81
C ARG A 134 12.76 8.42 27.66
N THR A 135 12.62 8.90 26.42
CA THR A 135 12.44 10.32 26.10
C THR A 135 11.23 10.54 25.19
N PRO A 136 10.65 11.75 25.16
CA PRO A 136 9.55 12.10 24.24
C PRO A 136 9.97 12.16 22.77
N LEU A 137 11.02 11.44 22.38
CA LEU A 137 11.59 11.49 21.05
C LEU A 137 10.62 11.03 19.99
N THR A 138 9.81 10.02 20.28
CA THR A 138 8.74 9.55 19.38
C THR A 138 7.72 10.66 19.14
N TYR A 139 7.34 11.38 20.19
CA TYR A 139 6.46 12.54 20.08
C TYR A 139 7.11 13.68 19.26
N MET A 140 8.38 13.97 19.53
CA MET A 140 9.12 14.95 18.73
C MET A 140 9.28 14.50 17.27
N MET A 141 9.57 13.24 16.99
CA MET A 141 9.64 12.68 15.64
C MET A 141 8.31 12.81 14.92
N ASP A 142 7.19 12.60 15.59
CA ASP A 142 5.85 12.80 15.01
C ASP A 142 5.53 14.28 14.77
N LEU A 143 5.96 15.18 15.66
CA LEU A 143 5.90 16.62 15.41
C LEU A 143 6.74 17.02 14.19
N TYR A 144 7.95 16.49 14.05
CA TYR A 144 8.81 16.74 12.90
C TYR A 144 8.31 16.07 11.61
N LYS A 145 7.66 14.89 11.69
CA LYS A 145 6.98 14.29 10.54
C LYS A 145 5.79 15.13 10.06
N LYS A 146 5.15 15.87 10.96
CA LYS A 146 4.01 16.74 10.65
C LYS A 146 4.43 18.09 10.07
N GLN A 147 5.70 18.46 10.14
CA GLN A 147 6.15 19.77 9.77
C GLN A 147 7.33 19.80 8.83
N PRO A 148 8.12 19.75 8.20
CA PRO A 148 8.46 20.57 7.04
C PRO A 148 8.02 19.93 5.74
N SER A 149 7.31 20.72 4.96
CA SER A 149 7.01 20.46 3.54
C SER A 149 8.28 20.42 2.63
N ILE A 150 9.47 20.60 3.17
CA ILE A 150 10.74 20.66 2.44
C ILE A 150 11.52 19.35 2.65
N PRO A 151 11.67 18.49 1.62
CA PRO A 151 12.37 17.20 1.71
C PRO A 151 13.81 17.28 2.21
N ILE A 152 14.53 18.35 1.88
CA ILE A 152 15.91 18.59 2.30
C ILE A 152 16.01 18.77 3.82
N VAL A 153 15.10 19.53 4.44
CA VAL A 153 15.09 19.74 5.89
C VAL A 153 14.80 18.43 6.62
N ARG A 154 13.89 17.63 6.09
CA ARG A 154 13.61 16.28 6.62
C ARG A 154 14.84 15.38 6.58
N THR A 155 15.60 15.41 5.49
CA THR A 155 16.83 14.61 5.35
C THR A 155 17.93 15.10 6.30
N ILE A 156 18.06 16.41 6.50
CA ILE A 156 19.03 17.01 7.43
C ILE A 156 18.66 16.62 8.88
N VAL A 157 17.39 16.73 9.25
CA VAL A 157 16.90 16.34 10.59
C VAL A 157 17.12 14.85 10.81
N GLN A 158 16.79 13.98 9.84
CA GLN A 158 17.04 12.54 9.94
C GLN A 158 18.53 12.24 10.12
N ARG A 159 19.44 12.91 9.38
CA ARG A 159 20.89 12.74 9.53
C ARG A 159 21.41 13.25 10.88
N PHE A 160 20.88 14.36 11.37
CA PHE A 160 21.23 14.90 12.68
C PHE A 160 20.81 13.95 13.80
N MET A 161 19.57 13.45 13.75
CA MET A 161 19.04 12.48 14.71
C MET A 161 19.84 11.17 14.66
N THR A 162 20.13 10.64 13.47
CA THR A 162 20.99 9.45 13.31
C THR A 162 22.34 9.64 14.00
N ARG A 163 22.99 10.81 13.83
CA ARG A 163 24.27 11.11 14.49
C ARG A 163 24.20 11.14 16.00
N LEU A 164 23.07 11.56 16.59
CA LEU A 164 22.86 11.52 18.04
C LEU A 164 22.77 10.07 18.55
N TYR A 165 22.13 9.20 17.77
CA TYR A 165 22.00 7.78 18.12
C TYR A 165 23.25 6.95 17.83
N GLU A 166 24.00 7.28 16.78
CA GLU A 166 25.28 6.63 16.44
C GLU A 166 26.25 6.55 17.64
N LYS A 167 26.27 7.58 18.47
CA LYS A 167 27.12 7.62 19.67
C LYS A 167 26.72 6.61 20.76
N ASN A 168 25.51 6.08 20.66
CA ASN A 168 24.96 5.16 21.65
C ASN A 168 24.99 3.70 21.18
N VAL A 169 25.43 3.42 19.95
CA VAL A 169 25.55 2.04 19.46
C VAL A 169 26.64 1.29 20.24
N HIS A 170 26.31 0.09 20.72
CA HIS A 170 27.29 -0.74 21.43
C HIS A 170 28.47 -1.07 20.48
N PRO A 171 29.74 -0.97 20.91
CA PRO A 171 30.91 -1.20 20.05
C PRO A 171 30.88 -2.54 19.31
N GLU A 172 30.37 -3.58 19.96
CA GLU A 172 30.28 -4.93 19.36
C GLU A 172 29.20 -5.07 18.26
N PHE A 173 28.25 -4.13 18.18
CA PHE A 173 27.17 -4.21 17.18
C PHE A 173 27.70 -4.13 15.75
N ALA A 174 28.76 -3.38 15.50
CA ALA A 174 29.34 -3.29 14.15
C ALA A 174 29.88 -4.63 13.65
N ALA A 175 30.56 -5.40 14.54
CA ALA A 175 31.04 -6.73 14.24
C ALA A 175 29.89 -7.74 14.08
N PHE A 176 28.90 -7.69 14.97
CA PHE A 176 27.68 -8.48 14.91
C PHE A 176 26.90 -8.26 13.60
N HIS A 177 26.65 -7.01 13.22
CA HIS A 177 25.99 -6.67 11.97
C HIS A 177 26.79 -7.17 10.75
N LYS A 178 28.12 -7.02 10.76
CA LYS A 178 28.99 -7.50 9.69
C LYS A 178 28.87 -9.01 9.51
N ASN A 179 28.87 -9.79 10.60
CA ASN A 179 28.72 -11.26 10.56
C ASN A 179 27.38 -11.68 9.95
N ILE A 180 26.28 -11.00 10.31
CA ILE A 180 24.95 -11.26 9.72
C ILE A 180 24.98 -10.99 8.22
N MET A 181 25.50 -9.84 7.81
CA MET A 181 25.57 -9.47 6.38
C MET A 181 26.50 -10.40 5.56
N GLU A 182 27.47 -11.02 6.19
CA GLU A 182 28.33 -12.02 5.54
C GLU A 182 27.63 -13.38 5.36
N THR A 183 26.79 -13.77 6.30
CA THR A 183 25.94 -14.98 6.21
C THR A 183 24.78 -14.79 5.22
N GLU A 184 24.18 -13.59 5.12
CA GLU A 184 23.13 -13.27 4.14
C GLU A 184 23.66 -13.06 2.71
N LYS A 185 24.96 -12.89 2.50
CA LYS A 185 25.57 -12.67 1.16
C LYS A 185 25.38 -13.80 0.16
N THR A 186 24.94 -14.96 0.61
CA THR A 186 24.65 -16.11 -0.28
C THR A 186 23.30 -15.98 -1.01
N GLU A 187 22.36 -15.13 -0.59
CA GLU A 187 21.03 -15.08 -1.19
C GLU A 187 20.58 -13.74 -1.80
N TYR A 188 21.19 -12.59 -1.46
CA TYR A 188 20.74 -11.29 -1.96
C TYR A 188 21.88 -10.34 -2.35
N LYS A 189 22.31 -10.38 -3.60
CA LYS A 189 23.00 -9.25 -4.24
C LYS A 189 22.00 -8.13 -4.53
N VAL A 190 21.72 -7.28 -3.54
CA VAL A 190 21.08 -5.99 -3.82
C VAL A 190 22.09 -5.12 -4.55
N ASN A 191 22.01 -5.09 -5.87
CA ASN A 191 22.92 -4.36 -6.70
C ASN A 191 22.76 -2.84 -6.46
N PHE A 192 23.85 -2.08 -6.67
CA PHE A 192 23.90 -0.61 -6.53
C PHE A 192 22.73 0.11 -7.26
N TRP A 193 22.30 -0.40 -8.40
CA TRP A 193 21.20 0.13 -9.18
C TRP A 193 19.83 -0.04 -8.50
N THR A 194 19.64 -1.09 -7.72
CA THR A 194 18.41 -1.27 -6.92
C THR A 194 18.36 -0.25 -5.76
N LYS A 195 19.52 0.09 -5.16
CA LYS A 195 19.60 1.18 -4.15
C LYS A 195 19.31 2.54 -4.78
N LEU A 196 19.83 2.82 -5.97
CA LEU A 196 19.57 4.06 -6.71
C LEU A 196 18.12 4.16 -7.18
N SER A 197 17.47 3.04 -7.52
CA SER A 197 16.07 3.02 -7.99
C SER A 197 15.06 3.48 -6.93
N PHE A 198 15.36 3.34 -5.64
CA PHE A 198 14.52 3.84 -4.55
C PHE A 198 14.76 5.32 -4.21
N ILE A 199 15.98 5.81 -4.38
CA ILE A 199 16.37 7.20 -4.01
C ILE A 199 16.22 8.14 -5.19
N GLY A 200 16.62 7.71 -6.38
CA GLY A 200 16.61 8.52 -7.60
C GLY A 200 15.22 9.06 -7.97
N PRO A 201 14.15 8.24 -7.99
CA PRO A 201 12.81 8.71 -8.33
C PRO A 201 12.26 9.77 -7.38
N LYS A 202 12.52 9.63 -6.07
CA LYS A 202 12.06 10.60 -5.06
C LYS A 202 12.77 11.95 -5.21
N ILE A 203 14.06 11.94 -5.49
CA ILE A 203 14.85 13.17 -5.73
C ILE A 203 14.43 13.83 -7.04
N ILE A 204 14.30 13.07 -8.13
CA ILE A 204 13.89 13.59 -9.45
C ILE A 204 12.48 14.17 -9.40
N ASN A 205 11.53 13.48 -8.74
CA ASN A 205 10.17 13.97 -8.58
C ASN A 205 10.11 15.25 -7.70
N SER A 206 11.02 15.38 -6.72
CA SER A 206 11.15 16.59 -5.92
C SER A 206 11.77 17.75 -6.71
N PHE A 207 12.79 17.51 -7.52
CA PHE A 207 13.36 18.50 -8.44
C PHE A 207 12.37 18.94 -9.52
N ALA A 208 11.58 18.03 -10.08
CA ALA A 208 10.53 18.34 -11.06
C ALA A 208 9.44 19.24 -10.45
N LYS A 209 9.10 19.04 -9.18
CA LYS A 209 8.19 19.93 -8.44
C LYS A 209 8.78 21.33 -8.21
N ILE A 210 10.07 21.43 -7.91
CA ILE A 210 10.78 22.70 -7.65
C ILE A 210 10.98 23.49 -8.94
N THR A 211 11.29 22.81 -10.06
CA THR A 211 11.57 23.46 -11.35
C THR A 211 10.32 23.74 -12.19
N GLY A 212 9.14 23.38 -11.70
CA GLY A 212 7.87 23.51 -12.43
C GLY A 212 7.73 22.63 -13.67
N LYS A 213 8.73 21.82 -14.00
CA LYS A 213 8.66 20.83 -15.09
C LYS A 213 7.84 19.62 -14.65
N LYS A 214 6.57 19.62 -15.01
CA LYS A 214 5.70 18.46 -14.81
C LYS A 214 6.04 17.39 -15.86
N THR A 215 6.65 16.31 -15.39
CA THR A 215 6.95 15.12 -16.20
C THR A 215 6.30 13.92 -15.54
N ILE A 216 6.12 12.83 -16.29
CA ILE A 216 5.63 11.56 -15.74
C ILE A 216 6.51 11.14 -14.57
N PRO A 217 5.96 10.93 -13.36
CA PRO A 217 6.73 10.50 -12.21
C PRO A 217 7.38 9.14 -12.47
N LYS A 218 8.63 8.96 -12.02
CA LYS A 218 9.26 7.64 -12.10
C LYS A 218 8.57 6.66 -11.15
N SER A 219 8.24 5.50 -11.67
CA SER A 219 7.65 4.41 -10.91
C SER A 219 8.61 3.92 -9.81
N TYR A 220 8.06 3.68 -8.62
CA TYR A 220 8.74 2.99 -7.51
C TYR A 220 8.07 1.65 -7.18
N ILE A 221 6.97 1.32 -7.86
CA ILE A 221 6.31 0.02 -7.84
C ILE A 221 6.35 -0.52 -9.27
N PRO A 222 6.92 -1.70 -9.52
CA PRO A 222 6.97 -2.28 -10.86
C PRO A 222 5.58 -2.31 -11.52
N GLY A 223 5.50 -1.81 -12.75
CA GLY A 223 4.25 -1.77 -13.53
C GLY A 223 3.29 -0.64 -13.20
N LEU A 224 3.53 0.17 -12.15
CA LEU A 224 2.64 1.26 -11.75
C LEU A 224 3.32 2.63 -11.82
N ILE A 225 2.62 3.64 -12.26
CA ILE A 225 3.07 5.04 -12.32
C ILE A 225 2.23 5.88 -11.34
N PRO A 226 2.84 6.60 -10.38
CA PRO A 226 2.09 7.45 -9.47
C PRO A 226 1.37 8.58 -10.19
N CYS A 227 0.10 8.82 -9.88
CA CYS A 227 -0.64 9.96 -10.38
C CYS A 227 -0.20 11.26 -9.70
N LEU A 228 -0.10 12.37 -10.46
CA LEU A 228 0.32 13.69 -9.93
C LEU A 228 -0.64 14.24 -8.89
N ASN A 229 -1.93 13.93 -9.01
CA ASN A 229 -2.98 14.37 -8.09
C ASN A 229 -3.01 13.60 -6.77
N GLY A 230 -2.18 12.55 -6.62
CA GLY A 230 -2.11 11.72 -5.41
C GLY A 230 -3.24 10.70 -5.28
N ARG A 231 -4.10 10.54 -6.27
CA ARG A 231 -5.20 9.57 -6.29
C ARG A 231 -4.76 8.19 -6.81
N GLY A 232 -3.68 7.66 -6.27
CA GLY A 232 -3.23 6.30 -6.59
C GLY A 232 -2.23 6.22 -7.74
N PHE A 233 -2.36 5.16 -8.53
CA PHE A 233 -1.41 4.76 -9.55
C PHE A 233 -2.14 4.40 -10.85
N MET A 234 -1.51 4.70 -11.97
CA MET A 234 -1.89 4.20 -13.28
C MET A 234 -1.03 2.98 -13.63
N GLU A 235 -1.58 1.98 -14.29
CA GLU A 235 -0.80 0.89 -14.87
C GLU A 235 0.04 1.40 -16.06
N LYS A 236 1.26 0.88 -16.18
CA LYS A 236 2.18 1.24 -17.27
C LYS A 236 1.80 0.55 -18.59
N ASP A 237 1.17 -0.61 -18.48
CA ASP A 237 0.80 -1.45 -19.60
C ASP A 237 -0.72 -1.57 -19.68
N LEU A 238 -1.24 -1.81 -20.88
CA LEU A 238 -2.67 -2.07 -21.10
C LEU A 238 -3.02 -3.47 -20.59
N ASN A 239 -4.13 -3.59 -19.88
CA ASN A 239 -4.75 -4.89 -19.58
C ASN A 239 -5.68 -5.32 -20.73
N GLY A 240 -6.28 -6.52 -20.63
CA GLY A 240 -7.10 -7.09 -21.68
C GLY A 240 -8.27 -6.21 -22.12
N ILE A 241 -9.00 -5.59 -21.19
CA ILE A 241 -10.14 -4.70 -21.49
C ILE A 241 -9.66 -3.40 -22.15
N SER A 242 -8.57 -2.80 -21.66
CA SER A 242 -7.99 -1.60 -22.29
C SER A 242 -7.44 -1.90 -23.68
N THR A 243 -6.86 -3.07 -23.90
CA THR A 243 -6.41 -3.53 -25.21
C THR A 243 -7.59 -3.69 -26.17
N ARG A 244 -8.69 -4.30 -25.69
CA ARG A 244 -9.94 -4.42 -26.45
C ARG A 244 -10.50 -3.05 -26.86
N PHE A 245 -10.50 -2.08 -25.94
CA PHE A 245 -10.87 -0.70 -26.26
C PHE A 245 -10.02 -0.14 -27.39
N VAL A 246 -8.70 -0.27 -27.33
CA VAL A 246 -7.78 0.23 -28.35
C VAL A 246 -8.06 -0.43 -29.72
N ASP A 247 -8.16 -1.76 -29.74
CA ASP A 247 -8.32 -2.53 -30.99
C ASP A 247 -9.70 -2.34 -31.66
N GLU A 248 -10.74 -2.20 -30.83
CA GLU A 248 -12.11 -2.06 -31.33
C GLU A 248 -12.42 -0.60 -31.72
N SER A 249 -11.97 0.38 -30.93
CA SER A 249 -12.17 1.80 -31.26
C SER A 249 -11.51 2.20 -32.60
N ALA A 250 -10.39 1.59 -32.93
CA ALA A 250 -9.72 1.82 -34.24
C ALA A 250 -10.54 1.36 -35.46
N LYS A 251 -11.55 0.51 -35.24
CA LYS A 251 -12.43 -0.05 -36.27
C LYS A 251 -13.80 0.61 -36.33
N MET A 252 -14.09 1.50 -35.35
CA MET A 252 -15.36 2.20 -35.26
C MET A 252 -15.25 3.59 -35.90
N GLU A 253 -16.25 3.96 -36.72
CA GLU A 253 -16.34 5.32 -37.27
C GLU A 253 -16.92 6.26 -36.20
N GLY A 254 -16.12 7.20 -35.72
CA GLY A 254 -16.52 8.19 -34.71
C GLY A 254 -15.51 8.43 -33.63
N ILE A 255 -15.91 9.21 -32.64
CA ILE A 255 -15.04 9.68 -31.58
C ILE A 255 -15.13 8.71 -30.39
N SER A 256 -14.00 8.35 -29.83
CA SER A 256 -13.90 7.58 -28.59
C SER A 256 -13.59 8.47 -27.38
N LEU A 257 -14.00 8.09 -26.19
CA LEU A 257 -13.76 8.80 -24.94
C LEU A 257 -12.92 7.95 -23.99
N ASP A 258 -11.81 8.51 -23.49
CA ASP A 258 -11.00 7.94 -22.41
C ASP A 258 -11.16 8.79 -21.16
N VAL A 259 -11.96 8.33 -20.18
CA VAL A 259 -12.28 9.07 -18.94
C VAL A 259 -11.39 8.64 -17.80
N GLY A 260 -10.73 9.61 -17.16
CA GLY A 260 -9.69 9.35 -16.15
C GLY A 260 -8.41 8.89 -16.81
N CYS A 261 -8.09 9.44 -17.98
CA CYS A 261 -6.99 9.02 -18.84
C CYS A 261 -5.59 9.16 -18.22
N ALA A 262 -5.45 9.90 -17.12
CA ALA A 262 -4.17 10.25 -16.49
C ALA A 262 -3.13 10.69 -17.53
N TYR A 263 -2.01 9.97 -17.68
CA TYR A 263 -0.98 10.29 -18.70
C TYR A 263 -1.31 9.78 -20.11
N GLY A 264 -2.50 9.16 -20.30
CA GLY A 264 -3.04 8.79 -21.60
C GLY A 264 -2.45 7.53 -22.23
N ILE A 265 -2.12 6.50 -21.48
CA ILE A 265 -1.57 5.25 -22.06
C ILE A 265 -2.57 4.62 -23.03
N ALA A 266 -3.84 4.48 -22.65
CA ALA A 266 -4.87 3.96 -23.54
C ALA A 266 -5.17 4.94 -24.69
N THR A 267 -5.25 6.24 -24.38
CA THR A 267 -5.41 7.30 -25.37
C THR A 267 -4.34 7.26 -26.46
N LEU A 268 -3.05 7.24 -26.08
CA LEU A 268 -1.92 7.21 -27.04
C LEU A 268 -1.93 5.94 -27.89
N ALA A 269 -2.28 4.81 -27.31
CA ALA A 269 -2.39 3.55 -28.03
C ALA A 269 -3.56 3.58 -29.02
N ALA A 270 -4.73 4.12 -28.66
CA ALA A 270 -5.88 4.27 -29.54
C ALA A 270 -5.60 5.25 -30.69
N LEU A 271 -4.95 6.39 -30.42
CA LEU A 271 -4.50 7.34 -31.43
C LEU A 271 -3.55 6.69 -32.45
N LYS A 272 -2.57 5.90 -31.96
CA LYS A 272 -1.64 5.13 -32.78
C LYS A 272 -2.38 4.11 -33.66
N GLY A 273 -3.49 3.54 -33.17
CA GLY A 273 -4.39 2.65 -33.91
C GLY A 273 -5.27 3.35 -34.95
N GLY A 274 -5.28 4.69 -34.97
CA GLY A 274 -6.07 5.49 -35.91
C GLY A 274 -7.35 6.11 -35.35
N SER A 275 -7.69 5.84 -34.08
CA SER A 275 -8.90 6.39 -33.45
C SER A 275 -8.82 7.91 -33.29
N GLU A 276 -9.97 8.58 -33.32
CA GLU A 276 -10.14 9.93 -32.80
C GLU A 276 -10.57 9.84 -31.32
N VAL A 277 -9.87 10.56 -30.43
CA VAL A 277 -10.05 10.40 -28.98
C VAL A 277 -10.26 11.73 -28.28
N VAL A 278 -11.30 11.78 -27.44
CA VAL A 278 -11.44 12.78 -26.38
C VAL A 278 -10.85 12.16 -25.10
N ALA A 279 -9.80 12.76 -24.58
CA ALA A 279 -9.17 12.36 -23.32
C ALA A 279 -9.62 13.30 -22.19
N CYS A 280 -10.23 12.75 -21.14
CA CYS A 280 -10.74 13.50 -20.01
C CYS A 280 -10.00 13.10 -18.72
N ASP A 281 -9.52 14.10 -17.97
CA ASP A 281 -8.95 13.90 -16.63
C ASP A 281 -9.23 15.09 -15.73
N MET A 282 -9.31 14.86 -14.42
CA MET A 282 -9.52 15.92 -13.45
C MET A 282 -8.29 16.82 -13.25
N ASP A 283 -7.09 16.30 -13.52
CA ASP A 283 -5.82 17.03 -13.35
C ASP A 283 -5.30 17.54 -14.69
N GLN A 284 -5.34 18.87 -14.87
CA GLN A 284 -4.80 19.53 -16.05
C GLN A 284 -3.32 19.19 -16.30
N ALA A 285 -2.56 18.84 -15.26
CA ALA A 285 -1.17 18.48 -15.45
C ALA A 285 -0.99 17.12 -16.13
N HIS A 286 -1.92 16.18 -15.93
CA HIS A 286 -1.97 14.92 -16.68
C HIS A 286 -2.23 15.19 -18.16
N LEU A 287 -3.25 15.99 -18.47
CA LEU A 287 -3.60 16.35 -19.85
C LEU A 287 -2.47 17.09 -20.59
N ASN A 288 -1.76 17.97 -19.88
CA ASN A 288 -0.60 18.67 -20.44
C ASN A 288 0.56 17.72 -20.77
N ILE A 289 0.75 16.68 -19.95
CA ILE A 289 1.73 15.63 -20.25
C ILE A 289 1.28 14.80 -21.44
N LEU A 290 0.02 14.37 -21.47
CA LEU A 290 -0.54 13.64 -22.61
C LEU A 290 -0.34 14.41 -23.93
N LEU A 291 -0.70 15.70 -23.96
CA LEU A 291 -0.51 16.54 -25.13
C LEU A 291 0.96 16.63 -25.58
N LYS A 292 1.88 16.68 -24.62
CA LYS A 292 3.32 16.71 -24.90
C LYS A 292 3.85 15.37 -25.43
N GLU A 293 3.36 14.27 -24.91
CA GLU A 293 3.77 12.91 -25.33
C GLU A 293 3.09 12.46 -26.63
N THR A 294 2.02 13.17 -27.06
CA THR A 294 1.30 12.84 -28.31
C THR A 294 2.15 13.23 -29.52
N PRO A 295 2.42 12.30 -30.46
CA PRO A 295 3.09 12.60 -31.73
C PRO A 295 2.36 13.68 -32.53
N GLU A 296 3.11 14.52 -33.26
CA GLU A 296 2.52 15.64 -34.02
C GLU A 296 1.43 15.16 -35.00
N ASN A 297 1.65 14.02 -35.66
CA ASN A 297 0.69 13.45 -36.62
C ASN A 297 -0.61 12.95 -35.96
N ASP A 298 -0.60 12.71 -34.64
CA ASP A 298 -1.75 12.22 -33.89
C ASP A 298 -2.52 13.36 -33.20
N LYS A 299 -1.90 14.52 -33.00
CA LYS A 299 -2.52 15.68 -32.34
C LYS A 299 -3.85 16.13 -32.95
N PRO A 300 -4.04 16.12 -34.28
CA PRO A 300 -5.33 16.50 -34.85
C PRO A 300 -6.50 15.58 -34.45
N ARG A 301 -6.21 14.36 -34.04
CA ARG A 301 -7.20 13.36 -33.59
C ARG A 301 -7.38 13.32 -32.05
N LEU A 302 -6.67 14.18 -31.32
CA LEU A 302 -6.76 14.27 -29.87
C LEU A 302 -7.46 15.55 -29.43
N THR A 303 -8.54 15.41 -28.69
CA THR A 303 -9.15 16.49 -27.91
C THR A 303 -8.96 16.21 -26.43
N THR A 304 -8.59 17.22 -25.64
CA THR A 304 -8.47 17.08 -24.19
C THR A 304 -9.54 17.89 -23.47
N LYS A 305 -10.14 17.33 -22.42
CA LYS A 305 -11.14 18.00 -21.58
C LYS A 305 -10.82 17.79 -20.10
N LYS A 306 -10.68 18.88 -19.36
CA LYS A 306 -10.58 18.80 -17.90
C LYS A 306 -11.96 18.54 -17.30
N GLY A 307 -12.08 17.50 -16.47
CA GLY A 307 -13.33 17.17 -15.81
C GLY A 307 -13.18 15.99 -14.84
N THR A 308 -14.14 15.84 -13.96
CA THR A 308 -14.22 14.72 -13.00
C THR A 308 -15.59 14.08 -13.03
N LEU A 309 -15.67 12.78 -12.88
CA LEU A 309 -16.92 12.04 -12.68
C LEU A 309 -17.49 12.31 -11.28
N PRO A 310 -18.82 12.41 -11.13
CA PRO A 310 -19.85 12.48 -12.19
C PRO A 310 -20.09 13.89 -12.75
N GLY A 311 -19.31 14.91 -12.32
CA GLY A 311 -19.51 16.32 -12.61
C GLY A 311 -19.28 16.74 -14.06
N VAL A 312 -18.43 15.99 -14.81
CA VAL A 312 -18.20 16.27 -16.23
C VAL A 312 -19.42 15.89 -17.07
N ASP A 313 -19.61 16.62 -18.17
CA ASP A 313 -20.68 16.32 -19.10
C ASP A 313 -20.23 16.40 -20.56
N PHE A 314 -20.86 15.61 -21.42
CA PHE A 314 -20.64 15.58 -22.87
C PHE A 314 -21.99 15.55 -23.58
N LYS A 315 -21.99 15.90 -24.86
CA LYS A 315 -23.20 15.82 -25.69
C LYS A 315 -23.66 14.37 -25.81
N ASN A 316 -24.95 14.14 -25.74
CA ASN A 316 -25.53 12.82 -25.93
C ASN A 316 -25.17 12.26 -27.32
N GLN A 317 -25.00 10.96 -27.38
CA GLN A 317 -24.71 10.22 -28.61
C GLN A 317 -23.49 10.77 -29.37
N SER A 318 -22.44 11.17 -28.66
CA SER A 318 -21.21 11.72 -29.26
C SER A 318 -20.12 10.69 -29.41
N PHE A 319 -20.17 9.57 -28.70
CA PHE A 319 -19.09 8.61 -28.67
C PHE A 319 -19.50 7.23 -29.18
N VAL A 320 -18.59 6.57 -29.89
CA VAL A 320 -18.73 5.18 -30.34
C VAL A 320 -18.16 4.21 -29.30
N ALA A 321 -17.18 4.64 -28.50
CA ALA A 321 -16.58 3.85 -27.44
C ALA A 321 -16.24 4.74 -26.25
N ILE A 322 -16.44 4.24 -25.03
CA ILE A 322 -16.02 4.90 -23.78
C ILE A 322 -15.15 3.93 -22.98
N HIS A 323 -13.93 4.35 -22.67
CA HIS A 323 -13.01 3.66 -21.77
C HIS A 323 -12.96 4.39 -20.42
N CYS A 324 -13.03 3.64 -19.33
CA CYS A 324 -12.87 4.16 -17.96
C CYS A 324 -12.14 3.12 -17.12
N SER A 325 -10.86 3.36 -16.88
CA SER A 325 -10.01 2.43 -16.15
C SER A 325 -9.63 2.97 -14.78
N ARG A 326 -9.99 2.23 -13.73
CA ARG A 326 -9.61 2.46 -12.35
C ARG A 326 -10.00 3.84 -11.81
N CYS A 327 -11.20 4.31 -12.18
CA CYS A 327 -11.76 5.58 -11.72
C CYS A 327 -13.07 5.39 -10.96
N LEU A 328 -13.90 4.39 -11.33
CA LEU A 328 -15.24 4.20 -10.77
C LEU A 328 -15.22 3.84 -9.28
N HIS A 329 -14.18 3.18 -8.80
CA HIS A 329 -14.04 2.81 -7.39
C HIS A 329 -13.81 4.00 -6.44
N PHE A 330 -13.60 5.21 -6.97
CA PHE A 330 -13.55 6.43 -6.17
C PHE A 330 -14.92 7.10 -5.98
N LEU A 331 -15.97 6.57 -6.60
CA LEU A 331 -17.32 7.10 -6.55
C LEU A 331 -18.15 6.39 -5.48
N VAL A 332 -18.96 7.13 -4.74
CA VAL A 332 -19.99 6.51 -3.90
C VAL A 332 -21.07 5.86 -4.78
N PRO A 333 -21.88 4.92 -4.26
CA PRO A 333 -22.87 4.19 -5.06
C PRO A 333 -23.77 5.09 -5.91
N GLU A 334 -24.25 6.20 -5.39
CA GLU A 334 -25.13 7.15 -6.08
C GLU A 334 -24.40 7.85 -7.24
N GLU A 335 -23.15 8.24 -7.03
CA GLU A 335 -22.31 8.85 -8.06
C GLU A 335 -21.95 7.86 -9.16
N LEU A 336 -21.75 6.59 -8.81
CA LEU A 336 -21.52 5.51 -9.78
C LEU A 336 -22.73 5.35 -10.70
N LYS A 337 -23.95 5.26 -10.15
CA LYS A 337 -25.19 5.13 -10.92
C LYS A 337 -25.35 6.31 -11.89
N LEU A 338 -25.23 7.53 -11.39
CA LEU A 338 -25.30 8.74 -12.22
C LEU A 338 -24.23 8.76 -13.32
N THR A 339 -23.03 8.28 -13.02
CA THR A 339 -21.94 8.18 -13.98
C THR A 339 -22.26 7.20 -15.12
N LEU A 340 -22.79 6.03 -14.78
CA LEU A 340 -23.18 5.03 -15.77
C LEU A 340 -24.34 5.51 -16.66
N GLU A 341 -25.34 6.20 -16.07
CA GLU A 341 -26.43 6.84 -16.82
C GLU A 341 -25.89 7.88 -17.83
N LYS A 342 -24.95 8.71 -17.39
CA LYS A 342 -24.29 9.68 -18.27
C LYS A 342 -23.50 9.01 -19.39
N MET A 343 -22.73 7.97 -19.09
CA MET A 343 -21.98 7.20 -20.10
C MET A 343 -22.92 6.55 -21.11
N TYR A 344 -24.05 6.02 -20.66
CA TYR A 344 -25.08 5.49 -21.55
C TYR A 344 -25.62 6.56 -22.49
N ASN A 345 -25.94 7.75 -21.96
CA ASN A 345 -26.45 8.87 -22.77
C ASN A 345 -25.40 9.40 -23.75
N TRP A 346 -24.13 9.46 -23.38
CA TRP A 346 -23.04 9.93 -24.24
C TRP A 346 -22.73 8.99 -25.41
N LEU A 347 -23.01 7.68 -25.25
CA LEU A 347 -22.81 6.70 -26.31
C LEU A 347 -23.88 6.80 -27.39
N GLN A 348 -23.45 6.59 -28.64
CA GLN A 348 -24.33 6.31 -29.75
C GLN A 348 -24.98 4.92 -29.62
N PRO A 349 -26.13 4.66 -30.27
CA PRO A 349 -26.63 3.30 -30.42
C PRO A 349 -25.55 2.39 -31.07
N GLY A 350 -25.36 1.20 -30.57
CA GLY A 350 -24.28 0.29 -30.95
C GLY A 350 -22.90 0.62 -30.34
N GLY A 351 -22.79 1.74 -29.61
CA GLY A 351 -21.57 2.11 -28.91
C GLY A 351 -21.28 1.24 -27.68
N LYS A 352 -20.01 1.12 -27.31
CA LYS A 352 -19.55 0.22 -26.23
C LYS A 352 -18.86 0.96 -25.10
N ILE A 353 -19.00 0.42 -23.89
CA ILE A 353 -18.18 0.81 -22.73
C ILE A 353 -17.17 -0.28 -22.39
N TYR A 354 -15.98 0.17 -21.91
CA TYR A 354 -14.86 -0.65 -21.48
C TYR A 354 -14.46 -0.17 -20.09
N LEU A 355 -14.92 -0.87 -19.07
CA LEU A 355 -14.78 -0.46 -17.66
C LEU A 355 -13.83 -1.37 -16.93
N ILE A 356 -12.95 -0.78 -16.09
CA ILE A 356 -12.07 -1.51 -15.19
C ILE A 356 -12.12 -0.82 -13.83
N THR A 357 -12.24 -1.63 -12.77
CA THR A 357 -12.27 -1.13 -11.40
C THR A 357 -11.53 -2.05 -10.45
N ASP A 358 -11.09 -1.54 -9.29
CA ASP A 358 -10.48 -2.35 -8.24
C ASP A 358 -11.55 -3.15 -7.50
N THR A 359 -11.17 -4.36 -7.06
CA THR A 359 -12.01 -5.25 -6.26
C THR A 359 -11.51 -5.33 -4.81
N CYS A 360 -12.29 -5.94 -3.92
CA CYS A 360 -11.85 -6.28 -2.57
C CYS A 360 -10.70 -7.31 -2.54
N PHE A 361 -10.40 -7.98 -3.67
CA PHE A 361 -9.26 -8.90 -3.79
C PHE A 361 -7.94 -8.17 -4.11
N SER A 362 -7.95 -6.85 -4.34
CA SER A 362 -6.77 -6.05 -4.69
C SER A 362 -6.10 -5.42 -3.47
N GLY A 363 -4.77 -5.51 -3.39
CA GLY A 363 -3.92 -4.76 -2.47
C GLY A 363 -4.42 -4.70 -1.02
N PRO A 364 -4.54 -3.52 -0.42
CA PRO A 364 -4.96 -3.35 0.97
C PRO A 364 -6.43 -3.67 1.21
N TRP A 365 -7.27 -3.63 0.16
CA TRP A 365 -8.72 -3.89 0.22
C TRP A 365 -9.05 -5.31 0.64
N LYS A 366 -8.10 -6.25 0.52
CA LYS A 366 -8.21 -7.65 1.01
C LYS A 366 -8.60 -7.77 2.48
N LYS A 367 -8.31 -6.76 3.27
CA LYS A 367 -8.73 -6.72 4.68
C LYS A 367 -10.25 -6.64 4.84
N TYR A 368 -10.95 -6.14 3.82
CA TYR A 368 -12.41 -6.00 3.82
C TYR A 368 -13.14 -7.25 3.33
N LEU A 369 -12.45 -8.26 2.82
CA LEU A 369 -13.08 -9.47 2.27
C LEU A 369 -14.09 -10.14 3.22
N PRO A 370 -13.83 -10.31 4.53
CA PRO A 370 -14.81 -10.92 5.42
C PRO A 370 -16.14 -10.13 5.49
N GLU A 371 -16.04 -8.80 5.50
CA GLU A 371 -17.23 -7.93 5.51
C GLU A 371 -17.91 -7.90 4.14
N PHE A 372 -17.13 -7.90 3.06
CA PHE A 372 -17.64 -8.03 1.70
C PHE A 372 -18.47 -9.31 1.51
N ASP A 373 -17.93 -10.47 1.93
CA ASP A 373 -18.62 -11.77 1.79
C ASP A 373 -19.90 -11.80 2.61
N LYS A 374 -19.87 -11.27 3.84
CA LYS A 374 -21.06 -11.15 4.70
C LYS A 374 -22.12 -10.28 4.04
N ARG A 375 -21.82 -9.05 3.65
CA ARG A 375 -22.75 -8.13 3.01
C ARG A 375 -23.30 -8.67 1.69
N LYS A 376 -22.45 -9.35 0.90
CA LYS A 376 -22.87 -10.02 -0.33
C LYS A 376 -23.89 -11.13 -0.05
N SER A 377 -23.69 -11.93 1.01
CA SER A 377 -24.65 -12.98 1.43
C SER A 377 -25.96 -12.42 1.98
N GLU A 378 -25.95 -11.22 2.55
CA GLU A 378 -27.12 -10.48 3.04
C GLU A 378 -27.89 -9.75 1.92
N GLY A 379 -27.37 -9.79 0.67
CA GLY A 379 -28.01 -9.16 -0.48
C GLY A 379 -27.76 -7.67 -0.61
N ASP A 380 -26.72 -7.15 0.05
CA ASP A 380 -26.33 -5.73 -0.10
C ASP A 380 -26.00 -5.42 -1.57
N PRO A 381 -26.59 -4.37 -2.16
CA PRO A 381 -26.31 -4.02 -3.55
C PRO A 381 -24.86 -3.55 -3.78
N PHE A 382 -24.18 -3.04 -2.78
CA PHE A 382 -22.78 -2.59 -2.87
C PHE A 382 -21.91 -3.19 -1.76
N PRO A 383 -21.73 -4.52 -1.75
CA PRO A 383 -21.04 -5.20 -0.65
C PRO A 383 -19.59 -4.76 -0.49
N GLY A 384 -18.97 -4.25 -1.56
CA GLY A 384 -17.59 -3.73 -1.58
C GLY A 384 -17.47 -2.23 -1.30
N PHE A 385 -18.54 -1.55 -0.91
CA PHE A 385 -18.45 -0.13 -0.53
C PHE A 385 -17.88 0.01 0.89
N ILE A 386 -16.69 0.59 0.97
CA ILE A 386 -15.92 0.84 2.19
C ILE A 386 -16.05 2.33 2.52
N GLU A 387 -16.84 2.67 3.54
CA GLU A 387 -17.09 4.07 3.94
C GLU A 387 -15.83 4.77 4.44
N ASP A 388 -15.03 4.07 5.24
CA ASP A 388 -13.74 4.55 5.72
C ASP A 388 -12.60 3.69 5.15
N ALA A 389 -12.00 4.16 4.06
CA ALA A 389 -10.88 3.50 3.41
C ALA A 389 -9.64 3.37 4.32
N LEU A 390 -9.55 4.19 5.37
CA LEU A 390 -8.42 4.19 6.30
C LEU A 390 -8.34 2.87 7.07
N GLN A 391 -9.46 2.20 7.34
CA GLN A 391 -9.49 0.91 8.04
C GLN A 391 -8.72 -0.21 7.29
N CYS A 392 -8.61 -0.08 5.96
CA CYS A 392 -7.89 -1.06 5.13
C CYS A 392 -6.42 -0.69 4.93
N LEU A 393 -6.05 0.58 5.07
CA LEU A 393 -4.73 1.07 4.74
C LEU A 393 -3.75 0.91 5.92
N PRO A 394 -2.46 0.61 5.65
CA PRO A 394 -1.43 0.53 6.70
C PRO A 394 -0.87 1.92 7.05
N VAL A 395 -1.73 2.93 7.16
CA VAL A 395 -1.35 4.33 7.42
C VAL A 395 -2.31 4.96 8.42
N SER A 396 -1.84 5.94 9.20
CA SER A 396 -2.66 6.65 10.20
C SER A 396 -3.48 7.81 9.64
N LYS A 397 -3.26 8.18 8.37
CA LYS A 397 -3.97 9.23 7.64
C LYS A 397 -4.07 8.89 6.18
N LEU A 398 -5.17 9.24 5.57
CA LEU A 398 -5.32 9.10 4.12
C LEU A 398 -4.21 9.87 3.38
N PRO A 399 -3.61 9.27 2.34
CA PRO A 399 -2.71 9.97 1.45
C PRO A 399 -3.40 11.20 0.86
N LYS A 400 -2.63 12.28 0.67
CA LYS A 400 -3.18 13.51 0.06
C LYS A 400 -3.76 13.21 -1.32
N GLY A 401 -5.01 13.58 -1.52
CA GLY A 401 -5.74 13.38 -2.77
C GLY A 401 -6.58 12.09 -2.82
N MET A 402 -6.40 11.17 -1.89
CA MET A 402 -7.22 9.96 -1.80
C MET A 402 -8.61 10.28 -1.22
N THR A 403 -9.63 9.59 -1.74
CA THR A 403 -11.00 9.67 -1.19
C THR A 403 -11.07 9.00 0.19
N PRO A 404 -11.95 9.48 1.09
CA PRO A 404 -12.14 8.84 2.39
C PRO A 404 -12.79 7.46 2.28
N HIS A 405 -13.48 7.19 1.19
CA HIS A 405 -14.17 5.94 0.88
C HIS A 405 -13.52 5.22 -0.31
N MET A 406 -13.89 3.95 -0.49
CA MET A 406 -13.54 3.14 -1.66
C MET A 406 -14.73 2.26 -2.02
N ASN A 407 -15.10 2.21 -3.28
CA ASN A 407 -16.16 1.36 -3.81
C ASN A 407 -15.55 0.21 -4.63
N CYS A 408 -15.14 -0.85 -3.95
CA CYS A 408 -14.59 -2.04 -4.59
C CYS A 408 -15.71 -2.81 -5.29
N LEU A 409 -15.67 -2.86 -6.62
CA LEU A 409 -16.72 -3.46 -7.42
C LEU A 409 -16.25 -4.82 -7.96
N ASP A 410 -16.98 -5.88 -7.67
CA ASP A 410 -16.81 -7.16 -8.36
C ASP A 410 -17.54 -7.15 -9.72
N PRO A 411 -17.25 -8.13 -10.61
CA PRO A 411 -17.89 -8.17 -11.94
C PRO A 411 -19.41 -8.26 -11.87
N ASP A 412 -19.97 -8.99 -10.88
CA ASP A 412 -21.42 -9.15 -10.71
C ASP A 412 -22.10 -7.82 -10.38
N THR A 413 -21.52 -7.08 -9.41
CA THR A 413 -22.02 -5.77 -8.99
C THR A 413 -21.97 -4.77 -10.14
N LEU A 414 -20.81 -4.67 -10.81
CA LEU A 414 -20.64 -3.71 -11.91
C LEU A 414 -21.53 -4.06 -13.12
N ALA A 415 -21.66 -5.34 -13.48
CA ALA A 415 -22.53 -5.79 -14.56
C ALA A 415 -24.02 -5.52 -14.25
N ARG A 416 -24.44 -5.74 -12.99
CA ARG A 416 -25.80 -5.42 -12.54
C ARG A 416 -26.10 -3.93 -12.71
N GLU A 417 -25.23 -3.04 -12.25
CA GLU A 417 -25.43 -1.59 -12.37
C GLU A 417 -25.45 -1.14 -13.85
N CYS A 418 -24.62 -1.72 -14.70
CA CYS A 418 -24.66 -1.46 -16.14
C CYS A 418 -26.01 -1.90 -16.76
N LYS A 419 -26.53 -3.09 -16.40
CA LYS A 419 -27.83 -3.57 -16.88
C LYS A 419 -28.99 -2.69 -16.44
N LEU A 420 -28.97 -2.19 -15.19
CA LEU A 420 -30.01 -1.30 -14.67
C LEU A 420 -30.11 0.01 -15.47
N VAL A 421 -29.03 0.46 -16.05
CA VAL A 421 -28.98 1.66 -16.93
C VAL A 421 -29.43 1.34 -18.37
N GLY A 422 -29.45 0.07 -18.76
CA GLY A 422 -29.88 -0.37 -20.08
C GLY A 422 -28.77 -0.94 -20.99
N PHE A 423 -27.56 -1.13 -20.46
CA PHE A 423 -26.50 -1.81 -21.22
C PHE A 423 -26.75 -3.31 -21.33
N GLU A 424 -26.44 -3.87 -22.49
CA GLU A 424 -26.28 -5.32 -22.68
C GLU A 424 -24.82 -5.70 -22.41
N ILE A 425 -24.61 -6.68 -21.52
CA ILE A 425 -23.26 -7.12 -21.11
C ILE A 425 -22.71 -8.10 -22.15
N ILE A 426 -21.56 -7.76 -22.74
CA ILE A 426 -20.80 -8.63 -23.64
C ILE A 426 -19.82 -9.49 -22.84
N GLU A 427 -19.13 -8.88 -21.86
CA GLU A 427 -18.12 -9.53 -21.03
C GLU A 427 -18.14 -8.95 -19.62
N ALA A 428 -18.07 -9.82 -18.63
CA ALA A 428 -17.92 -9.43 -17.22
C ALA A 428 -17.07 -10.47 -16.52
N ASP A 429 -15.84 -10.14 -16.12
CA ASP A 429 -14.93 -11.09 -15.48
C ASP A 429 -13.94 -10.38 -14.57
N PHE A 430 -13.28 -11.16 -13.73
CA PHE A 430 -12.15 -10.72 -12.96
C PHE A 430 -10.90 -10.59 -13.86
N LEU A 431 -10.07 -9.61 -13.55
CA LEU A 431 -8.81 -9.35 -14.23
C LEU A 431 -7.67 -9.30 -13.22
N GLY A 432 -6.50 -9.80 -13.62
CA GLY A 432 -5.25 -9.54 -12.93
C GLY A 432 -4.64 -8.19 -13.32
N PRO A 433 -3.55 -7.79 -12.63
CA PRO A 433 -2.70 -6.69 -13.09
C PRO A 433 -2.21 -6.93 -14.52
N ALA A 434 -2.03 -5.86 -15.31
CA ALA A 434 -1.66 -5.94 -16.73
C ALA A 434 -0.45 -6.84 -17.05
N ARG A 435 0.45 -7.05 -16.07
CA ARG A 435 1.63 -7.92 -16.19
C ARG A 435 1.51 -9.28 -15.51
N SER A 436 0.31 -9.63 -15.03
CA SER A 436 0.10 -10.91 -14.34
C SER A 436 -0.32 -11.98 -15.34
N GLU A 437 0.49 -13.02 -15.49
CA GLU A 437 0.11 -14.27 -16.18
C GLU A 437 -0.83 -15.15 -15.32
N ALA A 438 -1.21 -14.69 -14.12
CA ALA A 438 -2.04 -15.46 -13.20
C ALA A 438 -3.49 -15.52 -13.72
N LYS A 439 -3.83 -16.64 -14.33
CA LYS A 439 -5.15 -16.96 -14.93
C LYS A 439 -6.36 -16.78 -13.99
N TYR A 440 -6.12 -16.66 -12.68
CA TYR A 440 -7.17 -16.55 -11.65
C TYR A 440 -7.00 -15.32 -10.75
N ALA A 441 -6.25 -14.31 -11.21
CA ALA A 441 -6.11 -13.08 -10.45
C ALA A 441 -7.45 -12.31 -10.44
N LYS A 442 -7.83 -11.80 -9.26
CA LYS A 442 -9.11 -11.11 -9.03
C LYS A 442 -8.91 -9.65 -8.60
N ASP A 443 -7.76 -9.07 -8.92
CA ASP A 443 -7.42 -7.72 -8.44
C ASP A 443 -8.34 -6.65 -9.01
N HIS A 444 -8.86 -6.85 -10.22
CA HIS A 444 -9.77 -5.92 -10.89
C HIS A 444 -11.02 -6.65 -11.41
N ALA A 445 -12.08 -5.90 -11.61
CA ALA A 445 -13.24 -6.30 -12.40
C ALA A 445 -13.22 -5.57 -13.73
N GLY A 446 -13.47 -6.28 -14.82
CA GLY A 446 -13.58 -5.75 -16.19
C GLY A 446 -14.95 -5.97 -16.77
N ILE A 447 -15.48 -4.96 -17.46
CA ILE A 447 -16.76 -5.03 -18.16
C ILE A 447 -16.57 -4.51 -19.59
N ILE A 448 -17.14 -5.24 -20.55
CA ILE A 448 -17.48 -4.72 -21.88
C ILE A 448 -18.99 -4.83 -22.03
N ALA A 449 -19.62 -3.71 -22.34
CA ALA A 449 -21.06 -3.67 -22.54
C ALA A 449 -21.42 -2.76 -23.70
N ILE A 450 -22.57 -3.00 -24.33
CA ILE A 450 -23.05 -2.30 -25.50
C ILE A 450 -24.36 -1.57 -25.19
N LYS A 451 -24.54 -0.41 -25.79
CA LYS A 451 -25.80 0.30 -25.85
C LYS A 451 -26.54 -0.11 -27.11
N ASN A 452 -27.69 -0.75 -26.95
CA ASN A 452 -28.60 -1.10 -28.06
C ASN A 452 -29.39 0.10 -28.54
#